data_c596414f3d9fa00d5fbc1c5e87b04180
#
_entry.id   c596414f3d9fa00d5fbc1c5e87b04180
#
_cell.length_a   1.000
_cell.length_b   1.000
_cell.length_c   1.000
_cell.angle_alpha   90.00
_cell.angle_beta   90.00
_cell.angle_gamma   90.00
#
_symmetry.space_group_name_H-M   'P 1'
#
loop_
_entity.id
_entity.type
_entity.pdbx_description
1 polymer ?
#
loop_
_entity_poly.entity_id
_entity_poly.type
_entity_poly.pdbx_seq_one_letter_code
_entity_poly.pdbx_strand_id
1 'polypeptide(L)'
;MHMKAINLDGVVMYVSSTDDRGVVDAKTRLYFTQKGSRVFARYGGGSVVRGCLVGTLFGSELVFRYTQLEDSGQIHGGRSTCEVQRKAQTGLRVIEHFTWSTRSGSGTNVFAEIR
;
A
#
# COMPACT_ATOMS: atom_id res chain seq x y z
N MET A 1 28.36 -9.68 -3.82
CA MET A 1 27.08 -9.49 -4.52
C MET A 1 26.32 -8.33 -3.90
N HIS A 2 25.86 -7.41 -4.72
CA HIS A 2 25.08 -6.29 -4.25
C HIS A 2 23.60 -6.57 -4.46
N MET A 3 22.83 -6.47 -3.39
CA MET A 3 21.39 -6.42 -3.52
C MET A 3 20.98 -4.99 -3.82
N LYS A 4 20.23 -4.82 -4.89
CA LYS A 4 19.73 -3.51 -5.26
C LYS A 4 18.74 -3.03 -4.19
N ALA A 5 18.95 -1.82 -3.70
CA ALA A 5 18.05 -1.22 -2.72
C ALA A 5 16.65 -1.09 -3.33
N ILE A 6 15.63 -1.31 -2.50
CA ILE A 6 14.25 -1.13 -2.92
C ILE A 6 13.96 0.37 -3.01
N ASN A 7 13.41 0.77 -4.13
CA ASN A 7 12.98 2.15 -4.37
C ASN A 7 11.57 2.14 -4.94
N LEU A 8 10.64 2.74 -4.20
CA LEU A 8 9.23 2.81 -4.59
C LEU A 8 8.90 4.08 -5.38
N ASP A 9 9.88 4.98 -5.58
CA ASP A 9 9.61 6.25 -6.26
C ASP A 9 9.13 6.03 -7.69
N GLY A 10 7.97 6.59 -8.04
CA GLY A 10 7.38 6.45 -9.37
C GLY A 10 6.69 5.11 -9.63
N VAL A 11 6.65 4.22 -8.64
CA VAL A 11 6.04 2.90 -8.81
C VAL A 11 4.53 3.02 -8.69
N VAL A 12 3.82 2.38 -9.61
CA VAL A 12 2.36 2.26 -9.58
C VAL A 12 2.02 0.81 -9.30
N MET A 13 1.13 0.59 -8.33
CA MET A 13 0.71 -0.75 -7.94
C MET A 13 -0.79 -0.92 -8.04
N TYR A 14 -1.21 -2.15 -8.24
CA TYR A 14 -2.61 -2.57 -8.13
C TYR A 14 -2.74 -3.59 -7.00
N VAL A 15 -3.96 -3.85 -6.56
CA VAL A 15 -4.24 -4.81 -5.50
C VAL A 15 -4.43 -6.18 -6.15
N SER A 16 -3.47 -7.09 -5.96
CA SER A 16 -3.52 -8.44 -6.54
C SER A 16 -4.28 -9.42 -5.64
N SER A 17 -4.34 -9.13 -4.35
CA SER A 17 -5.08 -9.95 -3.38
C SER A 17 -5.55 -9.05 -2.24
N THR A 18 -6.74 -9.29 -1.75
CA THR A 18 -7.34 -8.49 -0.67
C THR A 18 -7.98 -9.38 0.37
N ASP A 19 -8.30 -8.77 1.50
CA ASP A 19 -8.94 -9.41 2.65
C ASP A 19 -10.36 -8.85 2.78
N ASP A 20 -11.32 -9.68 3.19
CA ASP A 20 -12.72 -9.26 3.36
C ASP A 20 -12.88 -8.10 4.35
N ARG A 21 -11.91 -7.92 5.27
CA ARG A 21 -11.93 -6.84 6.24
C ARG A 21 -11.29 -5.57 5.71
N GLY A 22 -10.72 -5.61 4.51
CA GLY A 22 -10.21 -4.45 3.80
C GLY A 22 -11.27 -3.84 2.90
N VAL A 23 -10.94 -2.69 2.31
CA VAL A 23 -11.84 -1.94 1.42
C VAL A 23 -11.27 -1.83 0.02
N VAL A 24 -9.93 -1.85 -0.10
CA VAL A 24 -9.28 -1.80 -1.42
C VAL A 24 -9.59 -3.06 -2.22
N ASP A 25 -9.61 -2.93 -3.54
CA ASP A 25 -9.92 -4.04 -4.44
C ASP A 25 -9.07 -3.95 -5.71
N ALA A 26 -9.34 -4.83 -6.68
CA ALA A 26 -8.57 -4.90 -7.93
C ALA A 26 -8.63 -3.62 -8.76
N LYS A 27 -9.59 -2.73 -8.49
CA LYS A 27 -9.71 -1.44 -9.18
C LYS A 27 -8.88 -0.35 -8.53
N THR A 28 -8.37 -0.58 -7.33
CA THR A 28 -7.57 0.40 -6.60
C THR A 28 -6.17 0.48 -7.19
N ARG A 29 -5.68 1.72 -7.36
CA ARG A 29 -4.31 1.98 -7.83
C ARG A 29 -3.59 2.82 -6.79
N LEU A 30 -2.32 2.48 -6.56
CA LEU A 30 -1.46 3.18 -5.61
C LEU A 30 -0.29 3.79 -6.38
N TYR A 31 -0.06 5.07 -6.16
CA TYR A 31 0.97 5.85 -6.83
C TYR A 31 2.00 6.28 -5.79
N PHE A 32 3.17 5.67 -5.81
CA PHE A 32 4.19 5.84 -4.77
C PHE A 32 5.19 6.93 -5.12
N THR A 33 5.62 7.65 -4.10
CA THR A 33 6.74 8.58 -4.12
C THR A 33 7.65 8.24 -2.95
N GLN A 34 8.96 8.27 -3.17
CA GLN A 34 9.92 8.01 -2.10
C GLN A 34 11.05 9.02 -2.16
N LYS A 35 11.42 9.54 -0.98
CA LYS A 35 12.59 10.40 -0.80
C LYS A 35 13.37 9.88 0.42
N GLY A 36 14.56 9.31 0.18
CA GLY A 36 15.30 8.63 1.22
C GLY A 36 14.48 7.49 1.80
N SER A 37 14.27 7.49 3.10
CA SER A 37 13.44 6.49 3.77
C SER A 37 11.96 6.87 3.84
N ARG A 38 11.58 8.05 3.35
CA ARG A 38 10.21 8.57 3.45
C ARG A 38 9.40 8.13 2.24
N VAL A 39 8.27 7.50 2.50
CA VAL A 39 7.39 6.97 1.46
C VAL A 39 6.03 7.62 1.58
N PHE A 40 5.49 8.01 0.44
CA PHE A 40 4.17 8.58 0.31
C PHE A 40 3.44 7.86 -0.81
N ALA A 41 2.13 7.71 -0.70
CA ALA A 41 1.33 7.28 -1.83
C ALA A 41 -0.06 7.91 -1.75
N ARG A 42 -0.60 8.21 -2.92
CA ARG A 42 -2.02 8.47 -3.05
C ARG A 42 -2.63 7.24 -3.71
N TYR A 43 -3.85 6.93 -3.35
CA TYR A 43 -4.51 5.77 -3.93
C TYR A 43 -6.01 6.02 -4.06
N GLY A 44 -6.64 5.26 -4.95
CA GLY A 44 -8.07 5.33 -5.17
C GLY A 44 -8.50 4.31 -6.22
N GLY A 45 -9.80 4.18 -6.36
CA GLY A 45 -10.44 3.22 -7.25
C GLY A 45 -11.31 2.24 -6.47
N GLY A 46 -12.37 1.74 -7.11
CA GLY A 46 -13.35 0.90 -6.42
C GLY A 46 -14.09 1.71 -5.37
N SER A 47 -14.22 1.19 -4.17
CA SER A 47 -14.90 1.86 -3.06
C SER A 47 -14.11 2.99 -2.42
N VAL A 48 -12.83 3.13 -2.75
CA VAL A 48 -12.00 4.23 -2.25
C VAL A 48 -12.03 5.37 -3.26
N VAL A 49 -12.63 6.49 -2.87
CA VAL A 49 -12.65 7.69 -3.70
C VAL A 49 -11.26 8.28 -3.76
N ARG A 50 -10.63 8.45 -2.62
CA ARG A 50 -9.27 8.95 -2.50
C ARG A 50 -8.67 8.56 -1.17
N GLY A 51 -7.43 8.11 -1.19
CA GLY A 51 -6.67 7.83 0.01
C GLY A 51 -5.25 8.32 -0.10
N CYS A 52 -4.60 8.43 1.03
CA CYS A 52 -3.18 8.72 1.09
C CYS A 52 -2.54 7.94 2.23
N LEU A 53 -1.27 7.62 2.04
CA LEU A 53 -0.47 7.01 3.09
C LEU A 53 0.85 7.74 3.21
N VAL A 54 1.40 7.73 4.41
CA VAL A 54 2.72 8.26 4.72
C VAL A 54 3.45 7.26 5.61
N GLY A 55 4.72 7.04 5.33
CA GLY A 55 5.48 6.08 6.11
C GLY A 55 6.96 6.09 5.82
N THR A 56 7.59 5.02 6.25
CA THR A 56 9.03 4.85 6.14
C THR A 56 9.36 3.46 5.60
N LEU A 57 10.42 3.40 4.82
CA LEU A 57 10.97 2.14 4.29
C LEU A 57 12.41 2.00 4.77
N PHE A 58 12.68 0.92 5.50
CA PHE A 58 14.03 0.54 5.93
C PHE A 58 14.29 -0.88 5.45
N GLY A 59 15.24 -1.03 4.54
CA GLY A 59 15.45 -2.33 3.89
C GLY A 59 14.22 -2.75 3.13
N SER A 60 13.58 -3.84 3.55
CA SER A 60 12.35 -4.35 2.95
C SER A 60 11.10 -4.10 3.81
N GLU A 61 11.26 -3.45 4.97
CA GLU A 61 10.15 -3.19 5.87
C GLU A 61 9.56 -1.81 5.60
N LEU A 62 8.28 -1.78 5.21
CA LEU A 62 7.53 -0.56 4.97
C LEU A 62 6.45 -0.45 6.06
N VAL A 63 6.49 0.66 6.79
CA VAL A 63 5.49 0.94 7.83
C VAL A 63 4.82 2.25 7.47
N PHE A 64 3.48 2.28 7.47
CA PHE A 64 2.78 3.52 7.13
C PHE A 64 1.47 3.65 7.90
N ARG A 65 0.95 4.87 7.89
CA ARG A 65 -0.42 5.18 8.28
C ARG A 65 -1.18 5.67 7.06
N TYR A 66 -2.46 5.37 7.00
CA TYR A 66 -3.30 5.72 5.86
C TYR A 66 -4.62 6.32 6.31
N THR A 67 -5.18 7.16 5.44
CA THR A 67 -6.49 7.77 5.59
C THR A 67 -7.16 7.74 4.22
N GLN A 68 -8.44 7.40 4.17
CA GLN A 68 -9.16 7.31 2.91
C GLN A 68 -10.60 7.79 3.04
N LEU A 69 -11.09 8.43 1.98
CA LEU A 69 -12.49 8.76 1.78
C LEU A 69 -13.12 7.63 0.97
N GLU A 70 -14.15 7.04 1.49
CA GLU A 70 -14.86 5.94 0.83
C GLU A 70 -16.11 6.47 0.12
N ASP A 71 -16.64 5.67 -0.82
CA ASP A 71 -17.81 6.07 -1.64
C ASP A 71 -19.08 6.26 -0.81
N SER A 72 -19.13 5.71 0.41
CA SER A 72 -20.19 5.97 1.38
C SER A 72 -20.15 7.40 1.95
N GLY A 73 -19.05 8.14 1.73
CA GLY A 73 -18.79 9.44 2.35
C GLY A 73 -18.07 9.36 3.68
N GLN A 74 -17.79 8.17 4.18
CA GLN A 74 -17.07 7.99 5.44
C GLN A 74 -15.56 8.09 5.22
N ILE A 75 -14.87 8.59 6.23
CA ILE A 75 -13.41 8.66 6.27
C ILE A 75 -12.92 7.65 7.28
N HIS A 76 -12.03 6.77 6.83
CA HIS A 76 -11.43 5.75 7.68
C HIS A 76 -9.93 5.71 7.48
N GLY A 77 -9.23 5.26 8.50
CA GLY A 77 -7.79 5.11 8.44
C GLY A 77 -7.27 4.06 9.39
N GLY A 78 -5.98 3.80 9.28
CA GLY A 78 -5.33 2.82 10.10
C GLY A 78 -3.84 2.83 9.89
N ARG A 79 -3.22 1.72 10.25
CA ARG A 79 -1.78 1.54 10.14
C ARG A 79 -1.48 0.21 9.47
N SER A 80 -0.31 0.14 8.84
CA SER A 80 0.12 -1.08 8.17
C SER A 80 1.60 -1.32 8.40
N THR A 81 1.94 -2.60 8.54
CA THR A 81 3.30 -3.08 8.51
C THR A 81 3.43 -3.98 7.30
N CYS A 82 4.41 -3.73 6.46
CA CYS A 82 4.51 -4.40 5.17
C CYS A 82 5.89 -4.97 4.93
N GLU A 83 5.92 -6.04 4.16
CA GLU A 83 7.15 -6.55 3.55
C GLU A 83 7.14 -6.21 2.07
N VAL A 84 8.21 -5.57 1.59
CA VAL A 84 8.39 -5.29 0.17
C VAL A 84 9.31 -6.37 -0.41
N GLN A 85 8.85 -7.03 -1.46
CA GLN A 85 9.59 -8.10 -2.13
C GLN A 85 9.88 -7.69 -3.56
N ARG A 86 11.03 -8.14 -4.07
CA ARG A 86 11.38 -8.00 -5.48
C ARG A 86 11.22 -9.36 -6.15
N LYS A 87 10.38 -9.42 -7.14
CA LYS A 87 10.14 -10.63 -7.94
C LYS A 87 10.79 -10.47 -9.31
N ALA A 88 11.56 -11.47 -9.75
CA ALA A 88 12.37 -11.39 -10.95
C ALA A 88 11.56 -11.05 -12.20
N GLN A 89 10.34 -11.59 -12.32
CA GLN A 89 9.52 -11.46 -13.53
C GLN A 89 8.51 -10.31 -13.44
N THR A 90 8.06 -9.95 -12.24
CA THR A 90 6.90 -9.06 -12.05
C THR A 90 7.23 -7.77 -11.33
N GLY A 91 8.46 -7.59 -10.86
CA GLY A 91 8.88 -6.37 -10.17
C GLY A 91 8.56 -6.39 -8.68
N LEU A 92 8.21 -5.24 -8.15
CA LEU A 92 8.00 -5.08 -6.71
C LEU A 92 6.60 -5.55 -6.29
N ARG A 93 6.55 -6.08 -5.08
CA ARG A 93 5.32 -6.54 -4.44
C ARG A 93 5.35 -6.07 -3.00
N VAL A 94 4.21 -5.62 -2.50
CA VAL A 94 4.04 -5.22 -1.10
C VAL A 94 3.02 -6.15 -0.46
N ILE A 95 3.43 -6.82 0.61
CA ILE A 95 2.52 -7.62 1.43
C ILE A 95 2.17 -6.74 2.63
N GLU A 96 0.93 -6.29 2.67
CA GLU A 96 0.45 -5.33 3.68
C GLU A 96 -0.35 -6.04 4.75
N HIS A 97 0.06 -5.88 6.00
CA HIS A 97 -0.73 -6.28 7.16
C HIS A 97 -1.32 -5.01 7.76
N PHE A 98 -2.64 -4.80 7.54
CA PHE A 98 -3.30 -3.58 7.98
C PHE A 98 -4.09 -3.81 9.26
N THR A 99 -4.23 -2.75 10.04
CA THR A 99 -5.10 -2.70 11.21
C THR A 99 -5.86 -1.37 11.15
N TRP A 100 -7.18 -1.43 11.15
CA TRP A 100 -8.00 -0.24 11.18
C TRP A 100 -7.86 0.46 12.53
N SER A 101 -7.82 1.80 12.51
CA SER A 101 -7.83 2.63 13.74
C SER A 101 -9.21 3.23 13.97
N THR A 102 -10.02 3.38 12.92
CA THR A 102 -11.33 4.05 12.99
C THR A 102 -12.51 3.08 12.89
N ARG A 103 -12.22 1.80 12.68
CA ARG A 103 -13.20 0.71 12.69
C ARG A 103 -12.48 -0.53 13.21
N SER A 104 -13.22 -1.57 13.51
CA SER A 104 -12.59 -2.82 13.95
C SER A 104 -12.11 -3.62 12.74
N GLY A 105 -11.06 -4.41 12.94
CA GLY A 105 -10.60 -5.36 11.95
C GLY A 105 -9.16 -5.14 11.55
N SER A 106 -8.58 -6.23 11.06
CA SER A 106 -7.24 -6.28 10.49
C SER A 106 -7.22 -7.33 9.41
N GLY A 107 -6.24 -7.28 8.53
CA GLY A 107 -6.14 -8.25 7.45
C GLY A 107 -4.89 -8.08 6.64
N THR A 108 -4.84 -8.74 5.50
CA THR A 108 -3.70 -8.72 4.60
C THR A 108 -4.13 -8.40 3.18
N ASN A 109 -3.45 -7.45 2.58
CA ASN A 109 -3.56 -7.16 1.15
C ASN A 109 -2.21 -7.41 0.50
N VAL A 110 -2.23 -7.69 -0.80
CA VAL A 110 -1.01 -7.77 -1.60
C VAL A 110 -1.12 -6.80 -2.75
N PHE A 111 -0.13 -5.92 -2.88
CA PHE A 111 -0.03 -4.99 -3.99
C PHE A 111 1.09 -5.45 -4.91
N ALA A 112 0.89 -5.32 -6.21
CA ALA A 112 1.89 -5.71 -7.20
C ALA A 112 2.12 -4.56 -8.17
N GLU A 113 3.37 -4.43 -8.61
CA GLU A 113 3.78 -3.38 -9.53
C GLU A 113 3.13 -3.57 -10.90
N ILE A 114 2.63 -2.49 -11.46
CA ILE A 114 2.19 -2.44 -12.86
C ILE A 114 3.42 -2.12 -13.70
N ARG A 115 3.71 -2.99 -14.66
CA ARG A 115 4.89 -2.88 -15.53
C ARG A 115 4.51 -2.82 -16.99
#